data_e9e352aa845549f993330899d77f8762
#
_entry.id   e9e352aa845549f993330899d77f8762
#
_cell.length_a   1.000
_cell.length_b   1.000
_cell.length_c   1.000
_cell.angle_alpha   90.00
_cell.angle_beta   90.00
_cell.angle_gamma   90.00
#
_symmetry.space_group_name_H-M   'P 1'
#
loop_
_entity.id
_entity.type
_entity.pdbx_description
1 polymer ?
#
loop_
_entity_poly.entity_id
_entity_poly.type
_entity_poly.pdbx_seq_one_letter_code
_entity_poly.pdbx_strand_id
1 'polypeptide(L)'
;MLVRTNLLQKEYRVAAKYINYLRQTFSYQEWAEKQLSYFSEPEQMEKDEEYTGSFEYQQTGNHFVSSNEWSFLAGSDKENKKLRDFVLCSFLLDKNLNAFLDWFGFYYDNTEMKDIPKVYYEGLMACAPFVPDVLTRYPIPEKIKEDFETYTSIYKGTNNPEERKKWLSLYH
;
A
#
# COMPACT_ATOMS: atom_id res chain seq x y z
N MET A 1 8.70 -17.40 3.41
CA MET A 1 7.81 -16.89 2.35
C MET A 1 7.72 -17.81 1.13
N LEU A 2 8.81 -18.13 0.41
CA LEU A 2 8.78 -18.97 -0.80
C LEU A 2 8.15 -20.37 -0.62
N VAL A 3 8.40 -21.07 0.49
CA VAL A 3 7.80 -22.37 0.77
C VAL A 3 6.27 -22.28 0.80
N ARG A 4 5.74 -21.33 1.59
CA ARG A 4 4.29 -21.14 1.73
C ARG A 4 3.61 -20.82 0.40
N THR A 5 4.18 -19.89 -0.35
CA THR A 5 3.65 -19.51 -1.67
C THR A 5 3.58 -20.71 -2.61
N ASN A 6 4.66 -21.52 -2.68
CA ASN A 6 4.68 -22.68 -3.58
C ASN A 6 3.76 -23.81 -3.10
N LEU A 7 3.59 -24.01 -1.79
CA LEU A 7 2.61 -24.97 -1.26
C LEU A 7 1.18 -24.59 -1.63
N LEU A 8 0.82 -23.31 -1.45
CA LEU A 8 -0.50 -22.80 -1.79
C LEU A 8 -0.78 -22.87 -3.31
N GLN A 9 0.24 -22.65 -4.13
CA GLN A 9 0.15 -22.79 -5.59
C GLN A 9 0.21 -24.25 -6.06
N LYS A 10 0.29 -25.21 -5.14
CA LYS A 10 0.45 -26.65 -5.43
C LYS A 10 1.72 -26.99 -6.22
N GLU A 11 2.71 -26.07 -6.21
CA GLU A 11 4.03 -26.26 -6.81
C GLU A 11 4.94 -27.08 -5.87
N TYR A 12 4.52 -28.30 -5.56
CA TYR A 12 5.14 -29.16 -4.53
C TYR A 12 6.61 -29.44 -4.78
N ARG A 13 7.04 -29.58 -6.05
CA ARG A 13 8.45 -29.83 -6.39
C ARG A 13 9.34 -28.64 -6.01
N VAL A 14 8.85 -27.41 -6.21
CA VAL A 14 9.55 -26.18 -5.88
C VAL A 14 9.55 -25.98 -4.38
N ALA A 15 8.40 -26.19 -3.73
CA ALA A 15 8.28 -26.13 -2.27
C ALA A 15 9.27 -27.09 -1.59
N ALA A 16 9.33 -28.36 -2.03
CA ALA A 16 10.25 -29.37 -1.48
C ALA A 16 11.70 -28.95 -1.55
N LYS A 17 12.12 -28.29 -2.61
CA LYS A 17 13.49 -27.76 -2.74
C LYS A 17 13.81 -26.77 -1.63
N TYR A 18 12.95 -25.78 -1.39
CA TYR A 18 13.17 -24.77 -0.34
C TYR A 18 13.04 -25.37 1.07
N ILE A 19 12.11 -26.31 1.29
CA ILE A 19 11.98 -27.01 2.56
C ILE A 19 13.27 -27.79 2.88
N ASN A 20 13.85 -28.48 1.91
CA ASN A 20 15.09 -29.23 2.11
C ASN A 20 16.27 -28.31 2.47
N TYR A 21 16.32 -27.10 1.95
CA TYR A 21 17.35 -26.12 2.40
C TYR A 21 17.09 -25.67 3.84
N LEU A 22 15.83 -25.40 4.21
CA LEU A 22 15.50 -24.94 5.55
C LEU A 22 15.70 -26.02 6.62
N ARG A 23 15.47 -27.29 6.30
CA ARG A 23 15.76 -28.43 7.19
C ARG A 23 17.23 -28.52 7.62
N GLN A 24 18.13 -28.00 6.83
CA GLN A 24 19.58 -27.97 7.15
C GLN A 24 19.94 -26.81 8.09
N THR A 25 18.98 -25.93 8.41
CA THR A 25 19.21 -24.79 9.31
C THR A 25 18.71 -25.12 10.70
N PHE A 26 19.46 -24.75 11.71
CA PHE A 26 19.11 -25.01 13.10
C PHE A 26 17.76 -24.35 13.51
N SER A 27 17.53 -23.13 13.05
CA SER A 27 16.34 -22.35 13.47
C SER A 27 15.04 -22.72 12.77
N TYR A 28 15.08 -23.36 11.60
CA TYR A 28 13.90 -23.64 10.78
C TYR A 28 13.65 -25.14 10.55
N GLN A 29 14.42 -26.02 11.16
CA GLN A 29 14.32 -27.46 10.94
C GLN A 29 12.91 -27.98 11.28
N GLU A 30 12.43 -27.72 12.49
CA GLU A 30 11.12 -28.18 12.95
C GLU A 30 9.99 -27.62 12.08
N TRP A 31 10.07 -26.32 11.77
CA TRP A 31 9.10 -25.68 10.88
C TRP A 31 9.09 -26.34 9.49
N ALA A 32 10.25 -26.61 8.92
CA ALA A 32 10.38 -27.22 7.61
C ALA A 32 9.86 -28.68 7.58
N GLU A 33 10.06 -29.44 8.67
CA GLU A 33 9.50 -30.79 8.82
C GLU A 33 7.95 -30.76 8.89
N LYS A 34 7.38 -29.78 9.60
CA LYS A 34 5.94 -29.53 9.58
C LYS A 34 5.43 -29.25 8.17
N GLN A 35 6.17 -28.47 7.37
CA GLN A 35 5.77 -28.17 5.99
C GLN A 35 5.79 -29.43 5.09
N LEU A 36 6.69 -30.38 5.34
CA LEU A 36 6.71 -31.65 4.59
C LEU A 36 5.49 -32.52 4.84
N SER A 37 4.90 -32.48 6.05
CA SER A 37 3.71 -33.26 6.34
C SER A 37 2.51 -32.89 5.44
N TYR A 38 2.45 -31.63 4.99
CA TYR A 38 1.38 -31.16 4.10
C TYR A 38 1.42 -31.75 2.69
N PHE A 39 2.54 -32.39 2.27
CA PHE A 39 2.55 -33.15 1.01
C PHE A 39 1.75 -34.45 1.12
N SER A 40 1.73 -35.06 2.30
CA SER A 40 0.97 -36.29 2.56
C SER A 40 -0.46 -36.00 2.97
N GLU A 41 -0.68 -34.88 3.66
CA GLU A 41 -1.95 -34.50 4.26
C GLU A 41 -2.29 -33.03 3.97
N PRO A 42 -2.66 -32.70 2.72
CA PRO A 42 -2.95 -31.31 2.32
C PRO A 42 -4.09 -30.66 3.12
N GLU A 43 -5.02 -31.45 3.65
CA GLU A 43 -6.14 -30.96 4.47
C GLU A 43 -5.69 -30.35 5.79
N GLN A 44 -4.54 -30.75 6.31
CA GLN A 44 -3.97 -30.14 7.51
C GLN A 44 -3.47 -28.73 7.25
N MET A 45 -2.95 -28.46 6.05
CA MET A 45 -2.53 -27.13 5.66
C MET A 45 -3.73 -26.14 5.63
N GLU A 46 -4.90 -26.59 5.19
CA GLU A 46 -6.12 -25.77 5.14
C GLU A 46 -6.65 -25.40 6.55
N LYS A 47 -6.26 -26.16 7.57
CA LYS A 47 -6.62 -25.91 8.97
C LYS A 47 -5.54 -25.16 9.75
N ASP A 48 -4.36 -24.99 9.18
CA ASP A 48 -3.25 -24.30 9.84
C ASP A 48 -3.44 -22.78 9.73
N GLU A 49 -3.49 -22.10 10.87
CA GLU A 49 -3.64 -20.63 10.96
C GLU A 49 -2.59 -19.88 10.13
N GLU A 50 -1.42 -20.47 9.94
CA GLU A 50 -0.35 -19.91 9.12
C GLU A 50 -0.76 -19.76 7.64
N TYR A 51 -1.73 -20.57 7.19
CA TYR A 51 -2.21 -20.62 5.80
C TYR A 51 -3.63 -20.08 5.62
N THR A 52 -4.49 -20.19 6.62
CA THR A 52 -5.91 -19.80 6.53
C THR A 52 -6.14 -18.32 6.23
N GLY A 53 -5.28 -17.43 6.71
CA GLY A 53 -5.36 -15.99 6.41
C GLY A 53 -4.75 -15.57 5.08
N SER A 54 -4.12 -16.49 4.34
CA SER A 54 -3.39 -16.18 3.10
C SER A 54 -4.18 -16.50 1.83
N PHE A 55 -5.27 -17.28 1.94
CA PHE A 55 -6.00 -17.83 0.79
C PHE A 55 -6.77 -16.77 0.00
N GLU A 56 -7.36 -15.78 0.68
CA GLU A 56 -8.13 -14.73 0.02
C GLU A 56 -7.24 -13.79 -0.82
N TYR A 57 -5.96 -13.68 -0.49
CA TYR A 57 -5.02 -12.79 -1.17
C TYR A 57 -4.28 -13.43 -2.37
N GLN A 58 -4.43 -14.72 -2.59
CA GLN A 58 -3.63 -15.45 -3.60
C GLN A 58 -4.33 -15.69 -4.93
N GLN A 59 -5.59 -15.30 -5.07
CA GLN A 59 -6.29 -15.42 -6.37
C GLN A 59 -5.86 -14.36 -7.39
N THR A 60 -5.03 -13.41 -7.01
CA THR A 60 -4.42 -12.44 -7.93
C THR A 60 -3.18 -13.07 -8.59
N GLY A 61 -3.42 -14.01 -9.48
CA GLY A 61 -2.33 -14.69 -10.16
C GLY A 61 -1.77 -13.88 -11.32
N ASN A 62 -0.76 -13.05 -11.05
CA ASN A 62 0.31 -12.79 -12.01
C ASN A 62 1.41 -11.93 -11.37
N HIS A 63 2.65 -12.20 -11.69
CA HIS A 63 3.88 -11.72 -11.08
C HIS A 63 4.16 -10.21 -11.16
N PHE A 64 3.24 -9.43 -11.69
CA PHE A 64 3.28 -7.96 -11.67
C PHE A 64 2.01 -7.47 -10.99
N VAL A 65 2.14 -7.08 -9.74
CA VAL A 65 1.05 -6.46 -9.00
C VAL A 65 0.77 -5.10 -9.64
N SER A 66 -0.29 -5.03 -10.41
CA SER A 66 -0.76 -3.77 -10.98
C SER A 66 -1.37 -2.88 -9.89
N SER A 67 -1.49 -1.59 -10.15
CA SER A 67 -2.19 -0.67 -9.24
C SER A 67 -3.62 -1.13 -8.91
N ASN A 68 -4.26 -1.88 -9.82
CA ASN A 68 -5.59 -2.45 -9.62
C ASN A 68 -5.61 -3.57 -8.57
N GLU A 69 -4.56 -4.39 -8.49
CA GLU A 69 -4.46 -5.47 -7.50
C GLU A 69 -4.26 -4.94 -6.09
N TRP A 70 -3.43 -3.90 -5.92
CA TRP A 70 -3.29 -3.21 -4.64
C TRP A 70 -4.58 -2.55 -4.19
N SER A 71 -5.31 -1.97 -5.14
CA SER A 71 -6.62 -1.39 -4.89
C SER A 71 -7.64 -2.44 -4.44
N PHE A 72 -7.64 -3.63 -5.06
CA PHE A 72 -8.50 -4.74 -4.65
C PHE A 72 -8.17 -5.21 -3.22
N LEU A 73 -6.88 -5.41 -2.91
CA LEU A 73 -6.45 -5.79 -1.56
C LEU A 73 -6.84 -4.74 -0.51
N ALA A 74 -6.63 -3.47 -0.85
CA ALA A 74 -6.98 -2.36 0.02
C ALA A 74 -8.50 -2.22 0.25
N GLY A 75 -9.29 -2.61 -0.75
CA GLY A 75 -10.75 -2.65 -0.65
C GLY A 75 -11.27 -3.77 0.25
N SER A 76 -10.55 -4.90 0.33
CA SER A 76 -10.94 -6.05 1.13
C SER A 76 -10.65 -5.88 2.64
N ASP A 77 -9.67 -5.05 3.00
CA ASP A 77 -9.27 -4.78 4.40
C ASP A 77 -9.11 -3.27 4.66
N LYS A 78 -10.25 -2.60 4.91
CA LYS A 78 -10.30 -1.16 5.18
C LYS A 78 -9.53 -0.72 6.43
N GLU A 79 -9.40 -1.62 7.40
CA GLU A 79 -8.74 -1.32 8.68
C GLU A 79 -7.21 -1.39 8.58
N ASN A 80 -6.70 -1.93 7.49
CA ASN A 80 -5.27 -2.06 7.27
C ASN A 80 -4.62 -0.73 6.90
N LYS A 81 -4.22 0.02 7.91
CA LYS A 81 -3.60 1.35 7.74
C LYS A 81 -2.38 1.33 6.81
N LYS A 82 -1.53 0.30 6.90
CA LYS A 82 -0.31 0.20 6.06
C LYS A 82 -0.65 0.05 4.59
N LEU A 83 -1.65 -0.78 4.29
CA LEU A 83 -2.10 -1.01 2.92
C LEU A 83 -2.80 0.23 2.35
N ARG A 84 -3.67 0.87 3.15
CA ARG A 84 -4.28 2.16 2.80
C ARG A 84 -3.24 3.21 2.46
N ASP A 85 -2.25 3.40 3.35
CA ASP A 85 -1.21 4.40 3.15
C ASP A 85 -0.36 4.08 1.92
N PHE A 86 -0.06 2.81 1.67
CA PHE A 86 0.63 2.38 0.47
C PHE A 86 -0.15 2.75 -0.80
N VAL A 87 -1.45 2.45 -0.86
CA VAL A 87 -2.30 2.72 -2.03
C VAL A 87 -2.44 4.22 -2.28
N LEU A 88 -2.76 5.01 -1.25
CA LEU A 88 -2.93 6.45 -1.39
C LEU A 88 -1.62 7.14 -1.79
N CYS A 89 -0.49 6.76 -1.18
CA CYS A 89 0.82 7.30 -1.56
C CYS A 89 1.23 6.90 -2.98
N SER A 90 0.93 5.68 -3.44
CA SER A 90 1.26 5.27 -4.80
C SER A 90 0.52 6.11 -5.83
N PHE A 91 -0.77 6.40 -5.63
CA PHE A 91 -1.51 7.29 -6.53
C PHE A 91 -0.96 8.73 -6.56
N LEU A 92 -0.52 9.24 -5.41
CA LEU A 92 0.14 10.56 -5.36
C LEU A 92 1.48 10.57 -6.10
N LEU A 93 2.30 9.53 -5.93
CA LEU A 93 3.57 9.38 -6.63
C LEU A 93 3.39 9.26 -8.15
N ASP A 94 2.37 8.52 -8.59
CA ASP A 94 2.00 8.37 -9.99
C ASP A 94 1.27 9.60 -10.56
N LYS A 95 1.02 10.63 -9.73
CA LYS A 95 0.24 11.84 -10.08
C LYS A 95 -1.17 11.52 -10.56
N ASN A 96 -1.71 10.38 -10.16
CA ASN A 96 -3.08 9.97 -10.46
C ASN A 96 -4.04 10.54 -9.41
N LEU A 97 -4.29 11.85 -9.52
CA LEU A 97 -5.11 12.59 -8.56
C LEU A 97 -6.58 12.13 -8.53
N ASN A 98 -7.11 11.65 -9.64
CA ASN A 98 -8.48 11.13 -9.69
C ASN A 98 -8.59 9.86 -8.84
N ALA A 99 -7.71 8.87 -9.06
CA ALA A 99 -7.70 7.65 -8.28
C ALA A 99 -7.38 7.93 -6.79
N PHE A 100 -6.48 8.88 -6.51
CA PHE A 100 -6.22 9.31 -5.14
C PHE A 100 -7.49 9.83 -4.46
N LEU A 101 -8.25 10.70 -5.13
CA LEU A 101 -9.47 11.30 -4.56
C LEU A 101 -10.56 10.26 -4.34
N ASP A 102 -10.77 9.35 -5.29
CA ASP A 102 -11.75 8.27 -5.19
C ASP A 102 -11.43 7.35 -4.00
N TRP A 103 -10.16 6.94 -3.87
CA TRP A 103 -9.72 6.08 -2.77
C TRP A 103 -9.64 6.81 -1.43
N PHE A 104 -9.30 8.10 -1.43
CA PHE A 104 -9.36 8.92 -0.24
C PHE A 104 -10.82 9.00 0.28
N GLY A 105 -11.78 9.25 -0.62
CA GLY A 105 -13.19 9.22 -0.28
C GLY A 105 -13.65 7.85 0.24
N PHE A 106 -13.21 6.77 -0.38
CA PHE A 106 -13.53 5.42 0.08
C PHE A 106 -13.12 5.16 1.54
N TYR A 107 -11.97 5.70 1.98
CA TYR A 107 -11.49 5.51 3.34
C TYR A 107 -12.00 6.54 4.34
N TYR A 108 -12.17 7.79 3.92
CA TYR A 108 -12.39 8.90 4.84
C TYR A 108 -13.79 9.54 4.76
N ASP A 109 -14.61 9.20 3.75
CA ASP A 109 -15.99 9.66 3.73
C ASP A 109 -16.76 9.06 4.91
N ASN A 110 -17.50 9.91 5.59
CA ASN A 110 -18.28 9.54 6.78
C ASN A 110 -17.45 9.05 7.98
N THR A 111 -16.16 9.31 8.00
CA THR A 111 -15.30 9.05 9.16
C THR A 111 -14.80 10.36 9.75
N GLU A 112 -14.45 10.36 11.04
CA GLU A 112 -13.73 11.48 11.61
C GLU A 112 -12.33 11.56 11.00
N MET A 113 -11.98 12.72 10.42
CA MET A 113 -10.68 12.98 9.84
C MET A 113 -9.63 13.20 10.94
N LYS A 114 -9.33 12.15 11.71
CA LYS A 114 -8.28 12.16 12.74
C LYS A 114 -7.00 11.55 12.22
N ASP A 115 -5.88 12.12 12.63
CA ASP A 115 -4.53 11.62 12.34
C ASP A 115 -4.23 11.42 10.85
N ILE A 116 -4.74 12.31 10.00
CA ILE A 116 -4.48 12.28 8.57
C ILE A 116 -3.07 12.81 8.29
N PRO A 117 -2.23 12.06 7.57
CA PRO A 117 -0.92 12.51 7.16
C PRO A 117 -0.96 13.82 6.35
N LYS A 118 0.00 14.73 6.62
CA LYS A 118 0.10 16.02 5.91
C LYS A 118 0.08 15.85 4.38
N VAL A 119 0.75 14.83 3.86
CA VAL A 119 0.84 14.55 2.41
C VAL A 119 -0.54 14.32 1.76
N TYR A 120 -1.53 13.81 2.50
CA TYR A 120 -2.88 13.62 1.95
C TYR A 120 -3.62 14.94 1.83
N TYR A 121 -3.46 15.85 2.79
CA TYR A 121 -4.01 17.20 2.68
C TYR A 121 -3.37 17.97 1.50
N GLU A 122 -2.08 17.81 1.29
CA GLU A 122 -1.38 18.37 0.13
C GLU A 122 -1.91 17.77 -1.19
N GLY A 123 -2.19 16.47 -1.21
CA GLY A 123 -2.85 15.79 -2.32
C GLY A 123 -4.24 16.36 -2.60
N LEU A 124 -5.07 16.59 -1.57
CA LEU A 124 -6.39 17.23 -1.69
C LEU A 124 -6.29 18.65 -2.23
N MET A 125 -5.30 19.43 -1.76
CA MET A 125 -5.02 20.78 -2.29
C MET A 125 -4.63 20.73 -3.78
N ALA A 126 -3.89 19.72 -4.20
CA ALA A 126 -3.53 19.52 -5.61
C ALA A 126 -4.77 19.11 -6.47
N CYS A 127 -5.77 18.49 -5.89
CA CYS A 127 -7.04 18.17 -6.56
C CYS A 127 -7.97 19.37 -6.71
N ALA A 128 -7.90 20.36 -5.82
CA ALA A 128 -8.85 21.49 -5.74
C ALA A 128 -9.02 22.29 -7.04
N PRO A 129 -8.00 22.53 -7.88
CA PRO A 129 -8.17 23.21 -9.17
C PRO A 129 -9.06 22.46 -10.17
N PHE A 130 -9.20 21.14 -10.02
CA PHE A 130 -9.98 20.27 -10.92
C PHE A 130 -11.32 19.87 -10.33
N VAL A 131 -11.40 19.81 -8.99
CA VAL A 131 -12.59 19.41 -8.22
C VAL A 131 -12.79 20.42 -7.09
N PRO A 132 -13.43 21.58 -7.33
CA PRO A 132 -13.49 22.70 -6.37
C PRO A 132 -14.20 22.36 -5.06
N ASP A 133 -15.13 21.42 -5.05
CA ASP A 133 -15.89 20.97 -3.86
C ASP A 133 -15.04 20.10 -2.90
N VAL A 134 -13.84 19.68 -3.27
CA VAL A 134 -12.91 18.95 -2.39
C VAL A 134 -12.64 19.72 -1.11
N LEU A 135 -12.42 21.03 -1.20
CA LEU A 135 -12.12 21.87 -0.03
C LEU A 135 -13.33 22.07 0.89
N THR A 136 -14.54 21.93 0.37
CA THR A 136 -15.78 21.97 1.16
C THR A 136 -16.04 20.60 1.81
N ARG A 137 -15.74 19.52 1.10
CA ARG A 137 -15.97 18.15 1.55
C ARG A 137 -14.97 17.72 2.63
N TYR A 138 -13.71 18.13 2.50
CA TYR A 138 -12.64 17.75 3.41
C TYR A 138 -12.04 19.00 4.08
N PRO A 139 -12.20 19.16 5.41
CA PRO A 139 -11.66 20.30 6.13
C PRO A 139 -10.11 20.20 6.17
N ILE A 140 -9.44 21.10 5.48
CA ILE A 140 -7.99 21.18 5.44
C ILE A 140 -7.50 22.20 6.48
N PRO A 141 -6.53 21.85 7.33
CA PRO A 141 -5.94 22.79 8.29
C PRO A 141 -5.38 24.04 7.61
N GLU A 142 -5.61 25.22 8.19
CA GLU A 142 -5.24 26.50 7.59
C GLU A 142 -3.74 26.60 7.31
N LYS A 143 -2.92 26.13 8.22
CA LYS A 143 -1.46 26.07 8.03
C LYS A 143 -1.04 25.32 6.78
N ILE A 144 -1.74 24.24 6.42
CA ILE A 144 -1.41 23.46 5.21
C ILE A 144 -1.81 24.23 3.95
N LYS A 145 -2.90 24.99 3.99
CA LYS A 145 -3.29 25.86 2.87
C LYS A 145 -2.25 26.96 2.64
N GLU A 146 -1.83 27.63 3.71
CA GLU A 146 -0.78 28.67 3.67
C GLU A 146 0.54 28.12 3.12
N ASP A 147 0.99 26.96 3.62
CA ASP A 147 2.20 26.28 3.16
C ASP A 147 2.09 25.95 1.65
N PHE A 148 0.95 25.41 1.20
CA PHE A 148 0.72 25.03 -0.18
C PHE A 148 0.66 26.26 -1.11
N GLU A 149 0.02 27.34 -0.72
CA GLU A 149 -0.04 28.60 -1.44
C GLU A 149 1.36 29.21 -1.58
N THR A 150 2.12 29.22 -0.49
CA THR A 150 3.50 29.69 -0.50
C THR A 150 4.37 28.87 -1.44
N TYR A 151 4.28 27.53 -1.36
CA TYR A 151 4.96 26.63 -2.28
C TYR A 151 4.59 26.93 -3.75
N THR A 152 3.30 27.06 -4.02
CA THR A 152 2.79 27.29 -5.38
C THR A 152 3.23 28.65 -5.92
N SER A 153 3.25 29.68 -5.08
CA SER A 153 3.71 31.02 -5.47
C SER A 153 5.20 31.04 -5.82
N ILE A 154 6.04 30.37 -5.03
CA ILE A 154 7.48 30.20 -5.28
C ILE A 154 7.69 29.42 -6.58
N TYR A 155 6.96 28.32 -6.74
CA TYR A 155 7.08 27.46 -7.92
C TYR A 155 6.70 28.18 -9.22
N LYS A 156 5.65 29.02 -9.19
CA LYS A 156 5.19 29.82 -10.33
C LYS A 156 6.06 31.05 -10.57
N GLY A 157 6.59 31.68 -9.51
CA GLY A 157 7.37 32.91 -9.56
C GLY A 157 8.82 32.72 -9.98
N THR A 158 9.38 31.53 -9.88
CA THR A 158 10.82 31.28 -10.09
C THR A 158 11.06 30.46 -11.35
N ASN A 159 11.60 31.12 -12.38
CA ASN A 159 12.00 30.44 -13.63
C ASN A 159 13.35 29.72 -13.55
N ASN A 160 14.15 29.97 -12.50
CA ASN A 160 15.47 29.37 -12.29
C ASN A 160 15.37 28.06 -11.50
N PRO A 161 15.78 26.90 -12.06
CA PRO A 161 15.72 25.60 -11.38
C PRO A 161 16.54 25.54 -10.08
N GLU A 162 17.67 26.24 -10.01
CA GLU A 162 18.54 26.22 -8.83
C GLU A 162 17.94 27.03 -7.66
N GLU A 163 17.35 28.18 -7.96
CA GLU A 163 16.60 28.95 -6.95
C GLU A 163 15.40 28.17 -6.45
N ARG A 164 14.69 27.49 -7.36
CA ARG A 164 13.56 26.62 -7.01
C ARG A 164 13.96 25.52 -6.04
N LYS A 165 15.07 24.82 -6.29
CA LYS A 165 15.62 23.81 -5.38
C LYS A 165 15.99 24.39 -4.02
N LYS A 166 16.63 25.54 -3.99
CA LYS A 166 17.03 26.23 -2.74
C LYS A 166 15.80 26.56 -1.89
N TRP A 167 14.75 27.10 -2.49
CA TRP A 167 13.52 27.43 -1.79
C TRP A 167 12.78 26.18 -1.29
N LEU A 168 12.70 25.13 -2.12
CA LEU A 168 12.07 23.86 -1.74
C LEU A 168 12.78 23.18 -0.56
N SER A 169 14.10 23.30 -0.43
CA SER A 169 14.87 22.75 0.68
C SER A 169 14.62 23.43 2.03
N LEU A 170 14.00 24.60 2.05
CA LEU A 170 13.67 25.33 3.28
C LEU A 170 12.31 24.88 3.89
N TYR A 171 11.50 24.12 3.14
CA TYR A 171 10.16 23.64 3.54
C TYR A 171 10.11 22.15 3.88
N HIS A 172 11.24 21.47 3.86
CA HIS A 172 11.42 20.08 4.35
C HIS A 172 12.16 20.09 5.69
#